data_0c9c7e871866d13bbbb5dad1ec417955
#
_entry.id   0c9c7e871866d13bbbb5dad1ec417955
#
_cell.length_a   1.000
_cell.length_b   1.000
_cell.length_c   1.000
_cell.angle_alpha   90.00
_cell.angle_beta   90.00
_cell.angle_gamma   90.00
#
_symmetry.space_group_name_H-M   'P 1'
#
loop_
_entity.id
_entity.type
_entity.pdbx_description
1 polymer ?
#
loop_
_entity_poly.entity_id
_entity_poly.type
_entity_poly.pdbx_seq_one_letter_code
_entity_poly.pdbx_strand_id
1 'polypeptide(L)'
;MKLRSYLLLANLVSIAMIILLLVAFYRYMLLNRDQFVWLTIASIGAGLISALLHFVLVRPLEASVKRIGEGARRIAEGDLKARVEYTGLKEFRQLADQFNHMGDSLEASFKQVSAAEAAQRELVANMAHDLRTPLASVQSYVEALEDDVIQDEAAFRRYLTTIRTETVRLGELIQDLLELSTLESARLEAEELQLSIAEDVLVELLPRFAKPSEAKSLQLAVQLPDQPLKLRMAPRHLERVLQNLLENAVRHSPQGGTITCSAMEISGSEEGKRVRFIITDQGAGVPPEERDRIFERFYRSDRSRSRDSGGAGLGLSIAKRLVEQYGGEIGVDEAESGGSAFWFTVLEAGDGRHAEACSTS
;
A
#
# COMPACT_ATOMS: atom_id res chain seq x y z
N MET A 1 31.05 33.95 15.71
CA MET A 1 30.39 35.18 16.21
C MET A 1 28.90 35.07 15.87
N LYS A 2 27.98 35.41 16.80
CA LYS A 2 26.55 35.42 16.48
C LYS A 2 26.24 36.57 15.53
N LEU A 3 25.33 36.41 14.56
CA LEU A 3 24.93 37.41 13.55
C LEU A 3 24.69 38.78 14.21
N ARG A 4 24.07 38.81 15.38
CA ARG A 4 23.83 39.99 16.19
C ARG A 4 25.11 40.74 16.54
N SER A 5 26.16 40.05 16.96
CA SER A 5 27.45 40.68 17.32
C SER A 5 28.12 41.30 16.09
N TYR A 6 27.98 40.65 14.93
CA TYR A 6 28.53 41.16 13.67
C TYR A 6 27.81 42.45 13.22
N LEU A 7 26.49 42.47 13.27
CA LEU A 7 25.68 43.63 12.86
C LEU A 7 25.83 44.81 13.83
N LEU A 8 25.91 44.56 15.15
CA LEU A 8 26.22 45.59 16.13
C LEU A 8 27.61 46.18 15.91
N LEU A 9 28.61 45.32 15.65
CA LEU A 9 29.96 45.76 15.33
C LEU A 9 30.01 46.62 14.06
N ALA A 10 29.30 46.19 12.99
CA ALA A 10 29.23 46.93 11.76
C ALA A 10 28.61 48.35 11.94
N ASN A 11 27.53 48.46 12.76
CA ASN A 11 26.91 49.68 13.09
C ASN A 11 27.86 50.61 13.91
N LEU A 12 28.57 50.04 14.90
CA LEU A 12 29.54 50.75 15.69
C LEU A 12 30.73 51.26 14.86
N VAL A 13 31.25 50.45 13.93
CA VAL A 13 32.28 50.82 12.97
C VAL A 13 31.82 51.96 12.02
N SER A 14 30.57 51.86 11.53
CA SER A 14 29.98 52.90 10.68
C SER A 14 29.88 54.24 11.42
N ILE A 15 29.40 54.26 12.67
CA ILE A 15 29.32 55.47 13.49
C ILE A 15 30.71 56.05 13.74
N ALA A 16 31.66 55.21 14.13
CA ALA A 16 33.05 55.66 14.37
C ALA A 16 33.67 56.29 13.12
N MET A 17 33.42 55.71 11.93
CA MET A 17 33.89 56.25 10.67
C MET A 17 33.28 57.63 10.33
N ILE A 18 31.96 57.79 10.57
CA ILE A 18 31.28 59.08 10.38
C ILE A 18 31.88 60.14 11.34
N ILE A 19 32.06 59.80 12.61
CA ILE A 19 32.64 60.74 13.58
C ILE A 19 34.08 61.15 13.19
N LEU A 20 34.90 60.18 12.76
CA LEU A 20 36.26 60.43 12.31
C LEU A 20 36.28 61.36 11.08
N LEU A 21 35.37 61.18 10.16
CA LEU A 21 35.21 62.03 9.00
C LEU A 21 34.77 63.45 9.40
N LEU A 22 33.84 63.60 10.34
CA LEU A 22 33.44 64.90 10.87
C LEU A 22 34.57 65.62 11.60
N VAL A 23 35.41 64.91 12.39
CA VAL A 23 36.59 65.48 13.02
C VAL A 23 37.61 65.97 12.00
N ALA A 24 37.82 65.21 10.93
CA ALA A 24 38.70 65.61 9.82
C ALA A 24 38.18 66.89 9.14
N PHE A 25 36.90 66.96 8.79
CA PHE A 25 36.31 68.20 8.20
C PHE A 25 36.40 69.39 9.13
N TYR A 26 36.18 69.22 10.44
CA TYR A 26 36.37 70.30 11.43
C TYR A 26 37.80 70.74 11.46
N ARG A 27 38.82 69.87 11.51
CA ARG A 27 40.24 70.16 11.56
C ARG A 27 40.72 70.90 10.30
N TYR A 28 40.14 70.67 9.13
CA TYR A 28 40.45 71.39 7.91
C TYR A 28 39.68 72.69 7.73
N MET A 29 39.05 73.20 8.80
CA MET A 29 38.19 74.41 8.80
C MET A 29 37.04 74.43 7.81
N LEU A 30 36.55 73.27 7.41
CA LEU A 30 35.39 73.09 6.53
C LEU A 30 34.05 73.15 7.27
N LEU A 31 34.09 73.11 8.63
CA LEU A 31 32.92 73.18 9.50
C LEU A 31 33.18 74.18 10.65
N ASN A 32 32.15 75.00 10.96
CA ASN A 32 32.15 75.84 12.16
C ASN A 32 31.91 74.98 13.44
N ARG A 33 32.33 75.48 14.60
CA ARG A 33 32.16 74.81 15.88
C ARG A 33 30.73 74.34 16.16
N ASP A 34 29.76 75.20 15.88
CA ASP A 34 28.34 74.91 16.12
C ASP A 34 27.82 73.82 15.17
N GLN A 35 28.22 73.88 13.90
CA GLN A 35 27.86 72.83 12.89
C GLN A 35 28.49 71.47 13.28
N PHE A 36 29.71 71.45 13.73
CA PHE A 36 30.37 70.22 14.19
C PHE A 36 29.63 69.61 15.36
N VAL A 37 29.24 70.41 16.38
CA VAL A 37 28.50 69.93 17.56
C VAL A 37 27.14 69.34 17.16
N TRP A 38 26.36 70.06 16.35
CA TRP A 38 25.06 69.59 15.90
C TRP A 38 25.13 68.35 15.03
N LEU A 39 26.08 68.23 14.14
CA LEU A 39 26.27 67.04 13.30
C LEU A 39 26.74 65.85 14.13
N THR A 40 27.55 66.05 15.13
CA THR A 40 28.01 64.98 16.05
C THR A 40 26.83 64.44 16.89
N ILE A 41 26.01 65.34 17.44
CA ILE A 41 24.80 64.96 18.19
C ILE A 41 23.82 64.21 17.28
N ALA A 42 23.59 64.69 16.07
CA ALA A 42 22.72 64.03 15.11
C ALA A 42 23.23 62.63 14.72
N SER A 43 24.55 62.45 14.53
CA SER A 43 25.16 61.17 14.19
C SER A 43 25.05 60.17 15.35
N ILE A 44 25.24 60.59 16.59
CA ILE A 44 25.04 59.74 17.78
C ILE A 44 23.56 59.37 17.89
N GLY A 45 22.65 60.34 17.72
CA GLY A 45 21.20 60.08 17.73
C GLY A 45 20.76 59.07 16.69
N ALA A 46 21.23 59.25 15.43
CA ALA A 46 20.96 58.29 14.34
C ALA A 46 21.53 56.90 14.66
N GLY A 47 22.71 56.82 15.26
CA GLY A 47 23.29 55.54 15.70
C GLY A 47 22.49 54.81 16.78
N LEU A 48 21.98 55.58 17.76
CA LEU A 48 21.09 55.02 18.80
C LEU A 48 19.77 54.52 18.23
N ILE A 49 19.16 55.30 17.30
CA ILE A 49 17.93 54.87 16.59
C ILE A 49 18.19 53.60 15.77
N SER A 50 19.32 53.57 15.05
CA SER A 50 19.70 52.40 14.26
C SER A 50 19.91 51.16 15.12
N ALA A 51 20.56 51.31 16.30
CA ALA A 51 20.75 50.23 17.24
C ALA A 51 19.43 49.71 17.86
N LEU A 52 18.50 50.65 18.18
CA LEU A 52 17.17 50.29 18.67
C LEU A 52 16.36 49.55 17.60
N LEU A 53 16.35 50.07 16.36
CA LEU A 53 15.67 49.46 15.22
C LEU A 53 16.19 48.06 14.94
N HIS A 54 17.52 47.88 14.97
CA HIS A 54 18.18 46.60 14.87
C HIS A 54 17.72 45.60 15.95
N PHE A 55 17.68 46.08 17.20
CA PHE A 55 17.21 45.25 18.29
C PHE A 55 15.76 44.81 18.16
N VAL A 56 14.89 45.66 17.70
CA VAL A 56 13.45 45.38 17.50
C VAL A 56 13.22 44.44 16.30
N LEU A 57 13.96 44.64 15.19
CA LEU A 57 13.73 43.88 13.96
C LEU A 57 14.49 42.54 13.93
N VAL A 58 15.72 42.49 14.46
CA VAL A 58 16.57 41.29 14.32
C VAL A 58 16.26 40.21 15.36
N ARG A 59 15.85 40.61 16.57
CA ARG A 59 15.53 39.65 17.64
C ARG A 59 14.42 38.64 17.28
N PRO A 60 13.29 39.04 16.71
CA PRO A 60 12.25 38.10 16.27
C PRO A 60 12.74 37.15 15.19
N LEU A 61 13.60 37.64 14.29
CA LEU A 61 14.22 36.85 13.22
C LEU A 61 15.10 35.72 13.77
N GLU A 62 16.04 36.05 14.68
CA GLU A 62 16.91 35.06 15.32
C GLU A 62 16.09 34.00 16.07
N ALA A 63 15.05 34.43 16.82
CA ALA A 63 14.17 33.52 17.55
C ALA A 63 13.42 32.57 16.61
N SER A 64 12.99 33.03 15.46
CA SER A 64 12.27 32.23 14.45
C SER A 64 13.15 31.15 13.82
N VAL A 65 14.35 31.57 13.37
CA VAL A 65 15.32 30.62 12.81
C VAL A 65 15.73 29.58 13.84
N LYS A 66 15.92 29.96 15.11
CA LYS A 66 16.26 29.05 16.19
C LYS A 66 15.15 28.01 16.44
N ARG A 67 13.87 28.44 16.46
CA ARG A 67 12.74 27.53 16.66
C ARG A 67 12.63 26.50 15.52
N ILE A 68 12.77 26.95 14.27
CA ILE A 68 12.76 26.04 13.12
C ILE A 68 13.92 25.05 13.20
N GLY A 69 15.14 25.52 13.58
CA GLY A 69 16.29 24.67 13.78
C GLY A 69 16.12 23.66 14.92
N GLU A 70 15.47 24.06 16.03
CA GLU A 70 15.12 23.14 17.14
C GLU A 70 14.07 22.11 16.70
N GLY A 71 13.06 22.54 15.95
CA GLY A 71 12.08 21.63 15.35
C GLY A 71 12.72 20.60 14.42
N ALA A 72 13.63 21.05 13.55
CA ALA A 72 14.36 20.17 12.63
C ALA A 72 15.23 19.15 13.38
N ARG A 73 15.89 19.58 14.48
CA ARG A 73 16.68 18.69 15.31
C ARG A 73 15.81 17.62 15.98
N ARG A 74 14.65 18.00 16.53
CA ARG A 74 13.70 17.05 17.14
C ARG A 74 13.24 16.01 16.15
N ILE A 75 12.88 16.41 14.91
CA ILE A 75 12.51 15.48 13.86
C ILE A 75 13.67 14.53 13.54
N ALA A 76 14.92 15.04 13.42
CA ALA A 76 16.10 14.23 13.18
C ALA A 76 16.42 13.25 14.32
N GLU A 77 16.06 13.59 15.57
CA GLU A 77 16.17 12.73 16.75
C GLU A 77 15.01 11.71 16.86
N GLY A 78 14.06 11.70 15.89
CA GLY A 78 12.98 10.72 15.81
C GLY A 78 11.62 11.23 16.33
N ASP A 79 11.53 12.45 16.86
CA ASP A 79 10.25 13.06 17.24
C ASP A 79 9.53 13.64 16.02
N LEU A 80 8.93 12.74 15.22
CA LEU A 80 8.23 13.11 13.99
C LEU A 80 6.95 13.95 14.24
N LYS A 81 6.49 14.04 15.51
CA LYS A 81 5.34 14.86 15.89
C LYS A 81 5.73 16.30 16.22
N ALA A 82 7.03 16.64 16.24
CA ALA A 82 7.48 17.99 16.47
C ALA A 82 6.91 18.94 15.41
N ARG A 83 6.28 20.02 15.86
CA ARG A 83 5.79 21.11 15.01
C ARG A 83 6.32 22.43 15.52
N VAL A 84 6.48 23.40 14.62
CA VAL A 84 6.95 24.73 14.93
C VAL A 84 5.76 25.69 14.93
N GLU A 85 5.45 26.24 16.10
CA GLU A 85 4.48 27.32 16.22
C GLU A 85 5.16 28.64 15.90
N TYR A 86 4.54 29.45 15.06
CA TYR A 86 5.06 30.74 14.68
C TYR A 86 4.02 31.86 14.78
N THR A 87 4.42 32.95 15.48
CA THR A 87 3.69 34.20 15.54
C THR A 87 4.63 35.32 15.15
N GLY A 88 4.50 35.93 13.98
CA GLY A 88 5.42 36.97 13.54
C GLY A 88 5.20 37.39 12.07
N LEU A 89 6.28 37.72 11.37
CA LEU A 89 6.26 38.15 9.99
C LEU A 89 5.72 37.05 9.06
N LYS A 90 4.99 37.45 8.01
CA LYS A 90 4.29 36.54 7.09
C LYS A 90 5.23 35.50 6.46
N GLU A 91 6.44 35.92 6.11
CA GLU A 91 7.45 35.08 5.44
C GLU A 91 7.91 33.90 6.34
N PHE A 92 8.10 34.16 7.64
CA PHE A 92 8.50 33.12 8.58
C PHE A 92 7.35 32.21 8.99
N ARG A 93 6.13 32.75 8.97
CA ARG A 93 4.94 31.91 9.16
C ARG A 93 4.82 30.93 8.01
N GLN A 94 4.96 31.38 6.77
CA GLN A 94 4.94 30.52 5.59
C GLN A 94 6.04 29.46 5.65
N LEU A 95 7.26 29.81 6.14
CA LEU A 95 8.33 28.85 6.31
C LEU A 95 8.02 27.81 7.40
N ALA A 96 7.40 28.22 8.51
CA ALA A 96 6.98 27.30 9.56
C ALA A 96 5.87 26.37 9.06
N ASP A 97 4.91 26.87 8.27
CA ASP A 97 3.83 26.08 7.68
C ASP A 97 4.41 25.03 6.70
N GLN A 98 5.36 25.42 5.84
CA GLN A 98 6.05 24.50 4.94
C GLN A 98 6.84 23.43 5.71
N PHE A 99 7.53 23.84 6.79
CA PHE A 99 8.23 22.91 7.66
C PHE A 99 7.27 21.91 8.31
N ASN A 100 6.15 22.36 8.84
CA ASN A 100 5.15 21.52 9.45
C ASN A 100 4.52 20.54 8.43
N HIS A 101 4.22 21.02 7.22
CA HIS A 101 3.72 20.16 6.12
C HIS A 101 4.74 19.07 5.74
N MET A 102 6.03 19.41 5.70
CA MET A 102 7.08 18.41 5.50
C MET A 102 7.11 17.40 6.64
N GLY A 103 6.94 17.85 7.90
CA GLY A 103 6.83 16.99 9.07
C GLY A 103 5.64 16.04 9.00
N ASP A 104 4.47 16.51 8.54
CA ASP A 104 3.26 15.68 8.34
C ASP A 104 3.50 14.60 7.28
N SER A 105 4.13 14.97 6.15
CA SER A 105 4.45 14.04 5.08
C SER A 105 5.44 12.96 5.52
N LEU A 106 6.45 13.36 6.31
CA LEU A 106 7.45 12.43 6.84
C LEU A 106 6.83 11.47 7.86
N GLU A 107 5.98 11.98 8.77
CA GLU A 107 5.26 11.15 9.75
C GLU A 107 4.35 10.13 9.05
N ALA A 108 3.61 10.57 8.01
CA ALA A 108 2.75 9.69 7.20
C ALA A 108 3.57 8.60 6.51
N SER A 109 4.68 8.96 5.85
CA SER A 109 5.57 8.03 5.18
C SER A 109 6.19 7.01 6.15
N PHE A 110 6.61 7.46 7.32
CA PHE A 110 7.18 6.58 8.34
C PHE A 110 6.15 5.59 8.90
N LYS A 111 4.91 6.05 9.14
CA LYS A 111 3.80 5.17 9.54
C LYS A 111 3.51 4.11 8.47
N GLN A 112 3.51 4.50 7.20
CA GLN A 112 3.30 3.59 6.08
C GLN A 112 4.40 2.52 6.00
N VAL A 113 5.68 2.93 6.11
CA VAL A 113 6.82 2.00 6.11
C VAL A 113 6.74 1.04 7.31
N SER A 114 6.48 1.57 8.52
CA SER A 114 6.37 0.74 9.73
C SER A 114 5.21 -0.25 9.66
N ALA A 115 4.07 0.15 9.08
CA ALA A 115 2.94 -0.74 8.87
C ALA A 115 3.27 -1.85 7.85
N ALA A 116 3.96 -1.50 6.75
CA ALA A 116 4.42 -2.46 5.75
C ALA A 116 5.43 -3.48 6.34
N GLU A 117 6.40 -3.01 7.16
CA GLU A 117 7.33 -3.91 7.86
C GLU A 117 6.63 -4.83 8.87
N ALA A 118 5.63 -4.33 9.60
CA ALA A 118 4.85 -5.14 10.52
C ALA A 118 4.07 -6.23 9.77
N ALA A 119 3.39 -5.88 8.68
CA ALA A 119 2.68 -6.80 7.81
C ALA A 119 3.62 -7.86 7.20
N GLN A 120 4.83 -7.47 6.80
CA GLN A 120 5.84 -8.39 6.26
C GLN A 120 6.33 -9.39 7.33
N ARG A 121 6.57 -8.93 8.57
CA ARG A 121 6.97 -9.83 9.67
C ARG A 121 5.86 -10.82 10.02
N GLU A 122 4.61 -10.37 10.07
CA GLU A 122 3.46 -11.22 10.30
C GLU A 122 3.30 -12.25 9.18
N LEU A 123 3.47 -11.85 7.93
CA LEU A 123 3.49 -12.72 6.77
C LEU A 123 4.50 -13.85 6.96
N VAL A 124 5.78 -13.54 7.24
CA VAL A 124 6.85 -14.53 7.42
C VAL A 124 6.55 -15.48 8.59
N ALA A 125 6.02 -14.96 9.70
CA ALA A 125 5.66 -15.77 10.87
C ALA A 125 4.54 -16.77 10.56
N ASN A 126 3.47 -16.31 9.90
CA ASN A 126 2.35 -17.17 9.51
C ASN A 126 2.77 -18.22 8.50
N MET A 127 3.61 -17.88 7.53
CA MET A 127 4.18 -18.81 6.56
C MET A 127 5.02 -19.91 7.23
N ALA A 128 5.91 -19.52 8.15
CA ALA A 128 6.74 -20.49 8.87
C ALA A 128 5.88 -21.46 9.68
N HIS A 129 4.76 -20.99 10.23
CA HIS A 129 3.79 -21.84 10.94
C HIS A 129 3.09 -22.81 9.98
N ASP A 130 2.57 -22.32 8.85
CA ASP A 130 1.76 -23.10 7.90
C ASP A 130 2.60 -24.09 7.08
N LEU A 131 3.89 -23.83 6.89
CA LEU A 131 4.84 -24.78 6.32
C LEU A 131 5.27 -25.84 7.34
N ARG A 132 5.40 -25.49 8.63
CA ARG A 132 5.85 -26.43 9.67
C ARG A 132 4.86 -27.56 9.90
N THR A 133 3.56 -27.26 9.86
CA THR A 133 2.50 -28.25 10.15
C THR A 133 2.49 -29.42 9.16
N PRO A 134 2.40 -29.23 7.83
CA PRO A 134 2.46 -30.33 6.87
C PRO A 134 3.82 -31.03 6.87
N LEU A 135 4.92 -30.30 7.10
CA LEU A 135 6.26 -30.87 7.18
C LEU A 135 6.39 -31.85 8.39
N ALA A 136 5.91 -31.44 9.56
CA ALA A 136 5.89 -32.29 10.74
C ALA A 136 5.00 -33.53 10.54
N SER A 137 3.87 -33.39 9.81
CA SER A 137 3.01 -34.51 9.44
C SER A 137 3.76 -35.51 8.54
N VAL A 138 4.40 -35.01 7.47
CA VAL A 138 5.22 -35.86 6.57
C VAL A 138 6.29 -36.57 7.35
N GLN A 139 7.02 -35.87 8.22
CA GLN A 139 8.11 -36.43 9.03
C GLN A 139 7.58 -37.56 9.96
N SER A 140 6.47 -37.32 10.68
CA SER A 140 5.88 -38.35 11.56
C SER A 140 5.43 -39.62 10.81
N TYR A 141 4.88 -39.43 9.58
CA TYR A 141 4.49 -40.62 8.78
C TYR A 141 5.69 -41.38 8.23
N VAL A 142 6.77 -40.65 7.86
CA VAL A 142 8.03 -41.30 7.43
C VAL A 142 8.67 -42.07 8.59
N GLU A 143 8.78 -41.48 9.78
CA GLU A 143 9.29 -42.11 10.98
C GLU A 143 8.49 -43.39 11.32
N ALA A 144 7.15 -43.34 11.25
CA ALA A 144 6.29 -44.49 11.49
C ALA A 144 6.45 -45.58 10.43
N LEU A 145 6.84 -45.25 9.20
CA LEU A 145 7.18 -46.24 8.16
C LEU A 145 8.57 -46.84 8.36
N GLU A 146 9.56 -46.09 8.86
CA GLU A 146 10.92 -46.57 9.16
C GLU A 146 11.00 -47.49 10.38
N ASP A 147 10.17 -47.24 11.40
CA ASP A 147 10.14 -47.99 12.65
C ASP A 147 9.37 -49.34 12.54
N ASP A 148 8.95 -49.76 11.34
CA ASP A 148 8.18 -50.99 11.09
C ASP A 148 6.89 -51.11 11.94
N VAL A 149 6.38 -49.97 12.44
CA VAL A 149 5.17 -49.96 13.28
C VAL A 149 3.93 -50.39 12.47
N ILE A 150 4.03 -50.32 11.13
CA ILE A 150 2.93 -50.60 10.23
C ILE A 150 3.12 -51.96 9.56
N GLN A 151 2.34 -52.95 10.03
CA GLN A 151 2.34 -54.30 9.49
C GLN A 151 1.23 -54.56 8.43
N ASP A 152 0.29 -53.63 8.27
CA ASP A 152 -0.84 -53.71 7.34
C ASP A 152 -0.56 -52.93 6.05
N GLU A 153 -0.62 -53.62 4.91
CA GLU A 153 -0.39 -53.01 3.58
C GLU A 153 -1.38 -51.87 3.27
N ALA A 154 -2.60 -51.93 3.76
CA ALA A 154 -3.60 -50.88 3.58
C ALA A 154 -3.23 -49.63 4.38
N ALA A 155 -2.67 -49.79 5.60
CA ALA A 155 -2.15 -48.68 6.40
C ALA A 155 -0.91 -48.06 5.75
N PHE A 156 0.02 -48.90 5.24
CA PHE A 156 1.19 -48.42 4.49
C PHE A 156 0.80 -47.56 3.29
N ARG A 157 -0.14 -47.98 2.48
CA ARG A 157 -0.64 -47.26 1.33
C ARG A 157 -1.32 -45.94 1.74
N ARG A 158 -2.08 -45.91 2.83
CA ARG A 158 -2.68 -44.70 3.40
C ARG A 158 -1.62 -43.66 3.78
N TYR A 159 -0.54 -44.11 4.47
CA TYR A 159 0.56 -43.22 4.89
C TYR A 159 1.29 -42.61 3.69
N LEU A 160 1.63 -43.46 2.69
CA LEU A 160 2.23 -42.96 1.45
C LEU A 160 1.31 -41.94 0.71
N THR A 161 0.00 -42.18 0.71
CA THR A 161 -0.98 -41.26 0.12
C THR A 161 -0.99 -39.97 0.89
N THR A 162 -0.97 -39.98 2.22
CA THR A 162 -0.95 -38.77 3.05
C THR A 162 0.35 -37.99 2.86
N ILE A 163 1.52 -38.67 2.86
CA ILE A 163 2.81 -38.02 2.57
C ILE A 163 2.77 -37.34 1.23
N ARG A 164 2.27 -37.99 0.18
CA ARG A 164 2.15 -37.39 -1.16
C ARG A 164 1.23 -36.18 -1.15
N THR A 165 0.08 -36.25 -0.49
CA THR A 165 -0.89 -35.16 -0.40
C THR A 165 -0.29 -33.94 0.31
N GLU A 166 0.38 -34.13 1.44
CA GLU A 166 1.03 -33.06 2.19
C GLU A 166 2.21 -32.44 1.42
N THR A 167 2.96 -33.24 0.66
CA THR A 167 4.05 -32.76 -0.19
C THR A 167 3.53 -31.90 -1.36
N VAL A 168 2.44 -32.31 -2.01
CA VAL A 168 1.78 -31.50 -3.06
C VAL A 168 1.29 -30.19 -2.49
N ARG A 169 0.63 -30.24 -1.33
CA ARG A 169 0.14 -29.05 -0.63
C ARG A 169 1.26 -28.07 -0.25
N LEU A 170 2.43 -28.59 0.19
CA LEU A 170 3.62 -27.77 0.44
C LEU A 170 4.08 -27.05 -0.85
N GLY A 171 4.08 -27.77 -1.98
CA GLY A 171 4.41 -27.19 -3.28
C GLY A 171 3.48 -26.04 -3.68
N GLU A 172 2.17 -26.22 -3.49
CA GLU A 172 1.16 -25.20 -3.75
C GLU A 172 1.37 -23.97 -2.85
N LEU A 173 1.63 -24.16 -1.56
CA LEU A 173 1.93 -23.09 -0.62
C LEU A 173 3.16 -22.26 -1.02
N ILE A 174 4.23 -22.94 -1.44
CA ILE A 174 5.46 -22.27 -1.92
C ILE A 174 5.18 -21.48 -3.20
N GLN A 175 4.39 -22.05 -4.12
CA GLN A 175 4.02 -21.37 -5.37
C GLN A 175 3.18 -20.12 -5.12
N ASP A 176 2.16 -20.22 -4.25
CA ASP A 176 1.31 -19.09 -3.84
C ASP A 176 2.15 -17.96 -3.24
N LEU A 177 3.16 -18.33 -2.46
CA LEU A 177 4.09 -17.40 -1.86
C LEU A 177 4.97 -16.66 -2.85
N LEU A 178 5.56 -17.40 -3.79
CA LEU A 178 6.39 -16.82 -4.84
C LEU A 178 5.55 -15.85 -5.71
N GLU A 179 4.31 -16.26 -6.03
CA GLU A 179 3.38 -15.41 -6.76
C GLU A 179 3.06 -14.12 -6.00
N LEU A 180 2.74 -14.22 -4.70
CA LEU A 180 2.49 -13.06 -3.87
C LEU A 180 3.69 -12.11 -3.80
N SER A 181 4.91 -12.67 -3.64
CA SER A 181 6.15 -11.89 -3.60
C SER A 181 6.42 -11.17 -4.93
N THR A 182 6.15 -11.83 -6.05
CA THR A 182 6.32 -11.21 -7.38
C THR A 182 5.28 -10.12 -7.63
N LEU A 183 4.03 -10.32 -7.24
CA LEU A 183 2.96 -9.32 -7.35
C LEU A 183 3.21 -8.07 -6.48
N GLU A 184 3.95 -8.19 -5.38
CA GLU A 184 4.36 -7.04 -4.55
C GLU A 184 5.50 -6.24 -5.18
N SER A 185 6.42 -6.91 -5.86
CA SER A 185 7.60 -6.30 -6.46
C SER A 185 7.29 -5.70 -7.84
N ALA A 186 6.31 -6.23 -8.56
CA ALA A 186 5.89 -5.76 -9.85
C ALA A 186 5.05 -4.46 -9.69
N ARG A 187 5.72 -3.30 -9.62
CA ARG A 187 5.20 -2.15 -10.34
C ARG A 187 5.09 -2.60 -11.79
N LEU A 188 3.88 -2.48 -12.36
CA LEU A 188 3.63 -2.70 -13.78
C LEU A 188 4.75 -2.07 -14.63
N GLU A 189 5.86 -2.77 -14.82
CA GLU A 189 6.59 -2.63 -16.06
C GLU A 189 5.57 -3.10 -17.09
N ALA A 190 5.28 -2.27 -18.06
CA ALA A 190 4.29 -2.48 -19.09
C ALA A 190 4.48 -3.87 -19.76
N GLU A 191 4.08 -4.94 -19.06
CA GLU A 191 3.69 -6.17 -19.74
C GLU A 191 2.55 -5.73 -20.66
N GLU A 192 2.82 -5.77 -21.97
CA GLU A 192 1.85 -5.53 -23.02
C GLU A 192 0.49 -5.98 -22.50
N LEU A 193 -0.51 -5.10 -22.59
CA LEU A 193 -1.89 -5.36 -22.16
C LEU A 193 -2.38 -6.63 -22.86
N GLN A 194 -2.04 -7.79 -22.28
CA GLN A 194 -2.49 -9.06 -22.81
C GLN A 194 -3.98 -9.11 -22.57
N LEU A 195 -4.70 -9.33 -23.66
CA LEU A 195 -6.13 -9.51 -23.64
C LEU A 195 -6.43 -10.99 -23.41
N SER A 196 -7.47 -11.28 -22.64
CA SER A 196 -8.03 -12.62 -22.51
C SER A 196 -9.44 -12.68 -23.06
N ILE A 197 -9.83 -13.85 -23.51
CA ILE A 197 -11.20 -14.22 -23.83
C ILE A 197 -11.67 -15.09 -22.67
N ALA A 198 -12.73 -14.67 -21.99
CA ALA A 198 -13.20 -15.33 -20.78
C ALA A 198 -13.60 -16.79 -21.02
N GLU A 199 -14.26 -17.04 -22.14
CA GLU A 199 -14.72 -18.37 -22.56
C GLU A 199 -13.54 -19.34 -22.71
N ASP A 200 -12.45 -18.91 -23.37
CA ASP A 200 -11.27 -19.75 -23.57
C ASP A 200 -10.64 -20.15 -22.24
N VAL A 201 -10.50 -19.21 -21.32
CA VAL A 201 -9.97 -19.45 -19.97
C VAL A 201 -10.87 -20.43 -19.19
N LEU A 202 -12.18 -20.26 -19.25
CA LEU A 202 -13.13 -21.15 -18.58
C LEU A 202 -13.13 -22.56 -19.17
N VAL A 203 -13.02 -22.69 -20.49
CA VAL A 203 -12.94 -24.00 -21.18
C VAL A 203 -11.71 -24.79 -20.72
N GLU A 204 -10.56 -24.13 -20.52
CA GLU A 204 -9.34 -24.77 -20.02
C GLU A 204 -9.39 -25.05 -18.50
N LEU A 205 -10.06 -24.19 -17.73
CA LEU A 205 -10.08 -24.26 -16.27
C LEU A 205 -11.11 -25.28 -15.74
N LEU A 206 -12.34 -25.30 -16.25
CA LEU A 206 -13.45 -26.07 -15.67
C LEU A 206 -13.20 -27.60 -15.62
N PRO A 207 -12.52 -28.24 -16.58
CA PRO A 207 -12.22 -29.68 -16.50
C PRO A 207 -11.42 -30.09 -15.25
N ARG A 208 -10.65 -29.16 -14.68
CA ARG A 208 -9.87 -29.43 -13.43
C ARG A 208 -10.79 -29.61 -12.21
N PHE A 209 -11.99 -29.05 -12.27
CA PHE A 209 -12.99 -29.15 -11.20
C PHE A 209 -13.95 -30.34 -11.36
N ALA A 210 -13.88 -31.10 -12.46
CA ALA A 210 -14.77 -32.23 -12.70
C ALA A 210 -14.69 -33.27 -11.55
N LYS A 211 -13.47 -33.79 -11.27
CA LYS A 211 -13.27 -34.80 -10.21
C LYS A 211 -13.64 -34.30 -8.81
N PRO A 212 -13.18 -33.09 -8.36
CA PRO A 212 -13.59 -32.53 -7.06
C PRO A 212 -15.10 -32.34 -6.94
N SER A 213 -15.77 -31.94 -8.02
CA SER A 213 -17.22 -31.75 -8.04
C SER A 213 -17.95 -33.08 -8.00
N GLU A 214 -17.52 -34.09 -8.76
CA GLU A 214 -18.08 -35.45 -8.71
C GLU A 214 -17.99 -36.05 -7.30
N ALA A 215 -16.85 -35.88 -6.62
CA ALA A 215 -16.66 -36.39 -5.27
C ALA A 215 -17.66 -35.83 -4.26
N LYS A 216 -18.16 -34.62 -4.47
CA LYS A 216 -19.18 -33.97 -3.67
C LYS A 216 -20.56 -33.95 -4.34
N SER A 217 -20.73 -34.58 -5.51
CA SER A 217 -21.94 -34.54 -6.31
C SER A 217 -22.43 -33.11 -6.64
N LEU A 218 -21.49 -32.16 -6.82
CA LEU A 218 -21.78 -30.76 -7.14
C LEU A 218 -22.14 -30.59 -8.60
N GLN A 219 -23.06 -29.68 -8.89
CA GLN A 219 -23.39 -29.24 -10.24
C GLN A 219 -22.65 -27.94 -10.53
N LEU A 220 -21.91 -27.88 -11.64
CA LEU A 220 -21.26 -26.66 -12.12
C LEU A 220 -22.10 -26.09 -13.29
N ALA A 221 -22.62 -24.88 -13.10
CA ALA A 221 -23.36 -24.14 -14.12
C ALA A 221 -22.55 -22.92 -14.56
N VAL A 222 -22.52 -22.67 -15.87
CA VAL A 222 -21.85 -21.47 -16.46
C VAL A 222 -22.90 -20.66 -17.21
N GLN A 223 -22.94 -19.36 -16.96
CA GLN A 223 -23.86 -18.40 -17.55
C GLN A 223 -23.07 -17.21 -18.09
N LEU A 224 -22.78 -17.19 -19.37
CA LEU A 224 -22.06 -16.12 -20.06
C LEU A 224 -22.96 -15.46 -21.09
N PRO A 225 -22.71 -14.21 -21.47
CA PRO A 225 -23.34 -13.58 -22.62
C PRO A 225 -23.07 -14.33 -23.91
N ASP A 226 -23.91 -14.17 -24.94
CA ASP A 226 -23.74 -14.80 -26.25
C ASP A 226 -22.50 -14.24 -27.01
N GLN A 227 -22.03 -13.05 -26.65
CA GLN A 227 -20.87 -12.42 -27.27
C GLN A 227 -19.60 -12.71 -26.48
N PRO A 228 -18.47 -13.03 -27.15
CA PRO A 228 -17.21 -13.28 -26.47
C PRO A 228 -16.74 -12.09 -25.64
N LEU A 229 -16.47 -12.34 -24.36
CA LEU A 229 -16.00 -11.34 -23.42
C LEU A 229 -14.49 -11.16 -23.54
N LYS A 230 -14.07 -10.06 -24.18
CA LYS A 230 -12.65 -9.67 -24.25
C LYS A 230 -12.29 -8.79 -23.08
N LEU A 231 -11.30 -9.20 -22.31
CA LEU A 231 -10.92 -8.58 -21.04
C LEU A 231 -9.51 -8.01 -21.07
N ARG A 232 -9.28 -6.88 -20.42
CA ARG A 232 -7.96 -6.29 -20.20
C ARG A 232 -7.27 -6.94 -19.00
N MET A 233 -7.01 -8.22 -19.09
CA MET A 233 -6.31 -9.01 -18.08
C MET A 233 -5.59 -10.16 -18.77
N ALA A 234 -4.36 -10.47 -18.36
CA ALA A 234 -3.63 -11.60 -18.92
C ALA A 234 -4.36 -12.93 -18.64
N PRO A 235 -4.41 -13.87 -19.61
CA PRO A 235 -5.15 -15.14 -19.47
C PRO A 235 -4.76 -15.90 -18.21
N ARG A 236 -3.47 -15.99 -17.89
CA ARG A 236 -2.94 -16.64 -16.68
C ARG A 236 -3.47 -16.01 -15.39
N HIS A 237 -3.64 -14.68 -15.34
CA HIS A 237 -4.12 -13.96 -14.17
C HIS A 237 -5.64 -14.12 -14.01
N LEU A 238 -6.39 -14.07 -15.10
CA LEU A 238 -7.83 -14.38 -15.09
C LEU A 238 -8.09 -15.82 -14.64
N GLU A 239 -7.33 -16.79 -15.20
CA GLU A 239 -7.39 -18.19 -14.78
C GLU A 239 -7.15 -18.32 -13.26
N ARG A 240 -6.11 -17.65 -12.75
CA ARG A 240 -5.76 -17.71 -11.32
C ARG A 240 -6.84 -17.12 -10.41
N VAL A 241 -7.46 -16.00 -10.79
CA VAL A 241 -8.58 -15.41 -10.04
C VAL A 241 -9.77 -16.38 -10.02
N LEU A 242 -10.18 -16.86 -11.20
CA LEU A 242 -11.29 -17.80 -11.31
C LEU A 242 -11.03 -19.11 -10.57
N GLN A 243 -9.81 -19.66 -10.66
CA GLN A 243 -9.40 -20.86 -9.91
C GLN A 243 -9.56 -20.68 -8.42
N ASN A 244 -9.02 -19.58 -7.85
CA ASN A 244 -9.11 -19.32 -6.41
C ASN A 244 -10.57 -19.21 -5.93
N LEU A 245 -11.43 -18.55 -6.70
CA LEU A 245 -12.84 -18.41 -6.33
C LEU A 245 -13.62 -19.72 -6.49
N LEU A 246 -13.36 -20.50 -7.57
CA LEU A 246 -13.99 -21.80 -7.78
C LEU A 246 -13.52 -22.84 -6.75
N GLU A 247 -12.23 -22.88 -6.40
CA GLU A 247 -11.72 -23.75 -5.32
C GLU A 247 -12.41 -23.43 -3.99
N ASN A 248 -12.58 -22.15 -3.70
CA ASN A 248 -13.30 -21.71 -2.49
C ASN A 248 -14.77 -22.18 -2.54
N ALA A 249 -15.47 -22.00 -3.67
CA ALA A 249 -16.85 -22.44 -3.85
C ALA A 249 -16.98 -23.97 -3.72
N VAL A 250 -16.11 -24.77 -4.37
CA VAL A 250 -16.12 -26.24 -4.25
C VAL A 250 -15.85 -26.69 -2.81
N ARG A 251 -14.94 -26.00 -2.11
CA ARG A 251 -14.59 -26.34 -0.71
C ARG A 251 -15.77 -26.15 0.22
N HIS A 252 -16.47 -25.03 0.10
CA HIS A 252 -17.50 -24.59 1.05
C HIS A 252 -18.94 -25.02 0.66
N SER A 253 -19.16 -25.50 -0.57
CA SER A 253 -20.45 -26.04 -0.97
C SER A 253 -20.80 -27.31 -0.24
N PRO A 254 -22.09 -27.51 0.15
CA PRO A 254 -22.60 -28.77 0.68
C PRO A 254 -22.62 -29.84 -0.41
N GLN A 255 -22.68 -31.09 0.00
CA GLN A 255 -22.83 -32.21 -0.92
C GLN A 255 -24.14 -32.09 -1.74
N GLY A 256 -24.08 -32.28 -3.04
CA GLY A 256 -25.21 -32.16 -3.93
C GLY A 256 -25.61 -30.74 -4.30
N GLY A 257 -24.81 -29.74 -3.87
CA GLY A 257 -25.08 -28.32 -4.14
C GLY A 257 -24.76 -27.93 -5.59
N THR A 258 -25.11 -26.68 -5.91
CA THR A 258 -24.86 -26.07 -7.23
C THR A 258 -23.88 -24.90 -7.08
N ILE A 259 -22.88 -24.83 -7.95
CA ILE A 259 -21.97 -23.70 -8.10
C ILE A 259 -22.26 -23.06 -9.45
N THR A 260 -22.55 -21.75 -9.46
CA THR A 260 -22.82 -21.02 -10.69
C THR A 260 -21.70 -20.00 -10.94
N CYS A 261 -21.08 -20.06 -12.11
CA CYS A 261 -20.16 -19.04 -12.61
C CYS A 261 -20.89 -18.21 -13.67
N SER A 262 -21.15 -16.95 -13.39
CA SER A 262 -21.80 -16.03 -14.33
C SER A 262 -20.94 -14.82 -14.62
N ALA A 263 -21.09 -14.25 -15.82
CA ALA A 263 -20.49 -12.97 -16.16
C ALA A 263 -21.52 -12.06 -16.82
N MET A 264 -21.45 -10.77 -16.50
CA MET A 264 -22.34 -9.76 -17.06
C MET A 264 -21.60 -8.46 -17.32
N GLU A 265 -21.95 -7.78 -18.39
CA GLU A 265 -21.49 -6.42 -18.64
C GLU A 265 -22.19 -5.47 -17.66
N ILE A 266 -21.40 -4.59 -17.02
CA ILE A 266 -21.92 -3.49 -16.22
C ILE A 266 -21.60 -2.18 -16.93
N SER A 267 -22.60 -1.29 -16.98
CA SER A 267 -22.43 0.04 -17.56
C SER A 267 -21.30 0.77 -16.84
N GLY A 268 -20.27 1.12 -17.60
CA GLY A 268 -19.01 1.63 -17.04
C GLY A 268 -19.11 3.07 -16.54
N SER A 269 -18.12 3.42 -15.75
CA SER A 269 -17.67 4.76 -15.43
C SER A 269 -16.95 5.38 -16.64
N GLU A 270 -16.44 6.62 -16.52
CA GLU A 270 -15.66 7.33 -17.55
C GLU A 270 -14.47 6.53 -18.14
N GLU A 271 -14.04 5.44 -17.47
CA GLU A 271 -12.89 4.61 -17.86
C GLU A 271 -13.21 3.48 -18.86
N GLY A 272 -14.49 3.22 -19.19
CA GLY A 272 -14.91 2.17 -20.13
C GLY A 272 -15.89 1.15 -19.55
N LYS A 273 -16.33 0.21 -20.39
CA LYS A 273 -17.20 -0.88 -19.97
C LYS A 273 -16.44 -1.85 -19.05
N ARG A 274 -17.13 -2.39 -18.04
CA ARG A 274 -16.60 -3.40 -17.14
C ARG A 274 -17.43 -4.67 -17.24
N VAL A 275 -16.77 -5.81 -17.03
CA VAL A 275 -17.44 -7.10 -16.89
C VAL A 275 -17.34 -7.51 -15.43
N ARG A 276 -18.47 -7.90 -14.83
CA ARG A 276 -18.54 -8.48 -13.50
C ARG A 276 -18.70 -9.98 -13.61
N PHE A 277 -17.78 -10.71 -13.02
CA PHE A 277 -17.87 -12.16 -12.80
C PHE A 277 -18.46 -12.41 -11.43
N ILE A 278 -19.34 -13.40 -11.30
CA ILE A 278 -19.97 -13.80 -10.04
C ILE A 278 -19.89 -15.32 -9.94
N ILE A 279 -19.27 -15.81 -8.88
CA ILE A 279 -19.23 -17.22 -8.52
C ILE A 279 -20.12 -17.41 -7.29
N THR A 280 -21.24 -18.10 -7.47
CA THR A 280 -22.22 -18.34 -6.43
C THR A 280 -22.11 -19.77 -5.93
N ASP A 281 -22.04 -19.96 -4.62
CA ASP A 281 -22.09 -21.25 -3.92
C ASP A 281 -23.32 -21.33 -3.01
N GLN A 282 -23.62 -22.53 -2.53
CA GLN A 282 -24.70 -22.83 -1.58
C GLN A 282 -24.15 -23.21 -0.18
N GLY A 283 -23.00 -22.67 0.17
CA GLY A 283 -22.36 -22.92 1.45
C GLY A 283 -23.01 -22.20 2.64
N ALA A 284 -22.26 -22.08 3.72
CA ALA A 284 -22.73 -21.41 4.94
C ALA A 284 -22.79 -19.88 4.83
N GLY A 285 -22.33 -19.31 3.71
CA GLY A 285 -22.21 -17.86 3.53
C GLY A 285 -21.06 -17.25 4.33
N VAL A 286 -20.80 -15.96 4.06
CA VAL A 286 -19.79 -15.15 4.76
C VAL A 286 -20.50 -14.11 5.63
N PRO A 287 -20.29 -14.11 6.97
CA PRO A 287 -20.85 -13.09 7.86
C PRO A 287 -20.45 -11.67 7.42
N PRO A 288 -21.34 -10.68 7.55
CA PRO A 288 -21.05 -9.30 7.13
C PRO A 288 -19.76 -8.72 7.72
N GLU A 289 -19.46 -9.04 8.98
CA GLU A 289 -18.27 -8.61 9.71
C GLU A 289 -16.96 -9.25 9.21
N GLU A 290 -17.04 -10.34 8.46
CA GLU A 290 -15.88 -11.04 7.90
C GLU A 290 -15.65 -10.72 6.42
N ARG A 291 -16.62 -10.10 5.71
CA ARG A 291 -16.56 -9.90 4.24
C ARG A 291 -15.35 -9.17 3.73
N ASP A 292 -14.87 -8.16 4.44
CA ASP A 292 -13.64 -7.45 4.08
C ASP A 292 -12.40 -8.24 4.47
N ARG A 293 -12.47 -8.98 5.57
CA ARG A 293 -11.34 -9.69 6.17
C ARG A 293 -10.97 -10.97 5.46
N ILE A 294 -11.93 -11.64 4.80
CA ILE A 294 -11.63 -12.90 4.06
C ILE A 294 -10.64 -12.71 2.92
N PHE A 295 -10.42 -11.48 2.47
CA PHE A 295 -9.42 -11.11 1.46
C PHE A 295 -8.06 -10.71 2.09
N GLU A 296 -7.96 -10.66 3.43
CA GLU A 296 -6.69 -10.50 4.13
C GLU A 296 -5.85 -11.77 4.00
N ARG A 297 -4.53 -11.63 3.98
CA ARG A 297 -3.61 -12.75 3.88
C ARG A 297 -3.71 -13.65 5.11
N PHE A 298 -3.72 -14.97 4.90
CA PHE A 298 -3.82 -15.99 5.96
C PHE A 298 -5.09 -15.91 6.80
N TYR A 299 -6.06 -15.06 6.42
CA TYR A 299 -7.31 -15.02 7.14
C TYR A 299 -8.10 -16.31 6.94
N ARG A 300 -8.59 -16.86 8.02
CA ARG A 300 -9.49 -18.02 8.05
C ARG A 300 -10.56 -17.78 9.09
N SER A 301 -11.82 -17.98 8.74
CA SER A 301 -12.89 -17.86 9.71
C SER A 301 -12.76 -18.94 10.79
N ASP A 302 -13.24 -18.69 12.01
CA ASP A 302 -13.17 -19.65 13.10
C ASP A 302 -13.89 -20.96 12.78
N ARG A 303 -14.90 -20.93 11.90
CA ARG A 303 -15.62 -22.10 11.40
C ARG A 303 -14.80 -22.98 10.44
N SER A 304 -13.76 -22.41 9.78
CA SER A 304 -12.91 -23.10 8.81
C SER A 304 -11.57 -23.61 9.40
N ARG A 305 -11.34 -23.44 10.71
CA ARG A 305 -10.11 -23.88 11.41
C ARG A 305 -9.98 -25.39 11.62
N SER A 306 -11.01 -26.19 11.26
CA SER A 306 -10.89 -27.66 11.32
C SER A 306 -9.81 -28.14 10.36
N ARG A 307 -8.99 -29.12 10.81
CA ARG A 307 -7.79 -29.64 10.10
C ARG A 307 -8.08 -30.17 8.69
N ASP A 308 -9.34 -30.52 8.39
CA ASP A 308 -9.76 -31.10 7.10
C ASP A 308 -10.06 -30.03 6.02
N SER A 309 -10.08 -28.73 6.35
CA SER A 309 -10.40 -27.64 5.43
C SER A 309 -9.12 -27.00 4.87
N GLY A 310 -8.29 -27.80 4.21
CA GLY A 310 -6.95 -27.42 3.78
C GLY A 310 -6.86 -26.26 2.77
N GLY A 311 -6.53 -25.07 3.23
CA GLY A 311 -6.10 -23.93 2.40
C GLY A 311 -5.31 -22.95 3.26
N ALA A 312 -4.24 -22.36 2.71
CA ALA A 312 -3.35 -21.42 3.41
C ALA A 312 -3.98 -20.05 3.70
N GLY A 313 -5.19 -19.78 3.21
CA GLY A 313 -5.79 -18.44 3.29
C GLY A 313 -5.09 -17.40 2.38
N LEU A 314 -4.36 -17.86 1.37
CA LEU A 314 -3.67 -16.99 0.39
C LEU A 314 -4.48 -16.79 -0.88
N GLY A 315 -5.28 -17.76 -1.33
CA GLY A 315 -5.96 -17.72 -2.63
C GLY A 315 -6.84 -16.49 -2.83
N LEU A 316 -7.70 -16.13 -1.85
CA LEU A 316 -8.54 -14.93 -1.96
C LEU A 316 -7.73 -13.63 -1.94
N SER A 317 -6.64 -13.57 -1.19
CA SER A 317 -5.76 -12.39 -1.18
C SER A 317 -4.96 -12.24 -2.48
N ILE A 318 -4.55 -13.35 -3.10
CA ILE A 318 -3.94 -13.36 -4.46
C ILE A 318 -4.97 -12.89 -5.49
N ALA A 319 -6.20 -13.42 -5.45
CA ALA A 319 -7.27 -13.00 -6.35
C ALA A 319 -7.53 -11.49 -6.23
N LYS A 320 -7.64 -10.97 -5.02
CA LYS A 320 -7.81 -9.53 -4.76
C LYS A 320 -6.66 -8.72 -5.36
N ARG A 321 -5.43 -9.11 -5.09
CA ARG A 321 -4.26 -8.38 -5.58
C ARG A 321 -4.20 -8.35 -7.10
N LEU A 322 -4.48 -9.48 -7.76
CA LEU A 322 -4.55 -9.56 -9.22
C LEU A 322 -5.64 -8.65 -9.79
N VAL A 323 -6.86 -8.70 -9.24
CA VAL A 323 -7.97 -7.86 -9.69
C VAL A 323 -7.66 -6.38 -9.53
N GLU A 324 -7.14 -5.95 -8.37
CA GLU A 324 -6.74 -4.58 -8.09
C GLU A 324 -5.61 -4.09 -9.01
N GLN A 325 -4.68 -4.96 -9.39
CA GLN A 325 -3.60 -4.66 -10.33
C GLN A 325 -4.12 -4.26 -11.71
N TYR A 326 -5.27 -4.82 -12.13
CA TYR A 326 -5.95 -4.46 -13.38
C TYR A 326 -7.05 -3.41 -13.21
N GLY A 327 -7.06 -2.67 -12.08
CA GLY A 327 -8.03 -1.62 -11.80
C GLY A 327 -9.46 -2.11 -11.58
N GLY A 328 -9.63 -3.39 -11.24
CA GLY A 328 -10.90 -4.00 -10.87
C GLY A 328 -11.17 -3.95 -9.38
N GLU A 329 -12.36 -4.41 -9.01
CA GLU A 329 -12.80 -4.57 -7.62
C GLU A 329 -13.20 -6.02 -7.39
N ILE A 330 -13.04 -6.53 -6.17
CA ILE A 330 -13.45 -7.86 -5.75
C ILE A 330 -14.20 -7.78 -4.43
N GLY A 331 -15.22 -8.60 -4.29
CA GLY A 331 -16.01 -8.63 -3.06
C GLY A 331 -16.82 -9.92 -2.90
N VAL A 332 -17.61 -9.98 -1.84
CA VAL A 332 -18.51 -11.07 -1.56
C VAL A 332 -19.83 -10.53 -1.01
N ASP A 333 -20.92 -11.06 -1.54
CA ASP A 333 -22.28 -10.79 -1.10
C ASP A 333 -22.95 -12.09 -0.67
N GLU A 334 -24.12 -11.99 -0.07
CA GLU A 334 -24.97 -13.14 0.20
C GLU A 334 -25.70 -13.56 -1.08
N ALA A 335 -25.69 -14.85 -1.38
CA ALA A 335 -26.39 -15.37 -2.54
C ALA A 335 -27.90 -15.44 -2.28
N GLU A 336 -28.73 -15.15 -3.29
CA GLU A 336 -30.19 -15.22 -3.19
C GLU A 336 -30.71 -16.61 -2.79
N SER A 337 -29.97 -17.67 -3.17
CA SER A 337 -30.28 -19.06 -2.83
C SER A 337 -29.73 -19.49 -1.46
N GLY A 338 -29.15 -18.57 -0.68
CA GLY A 338 -28.30 -18.86 0.47
C GLY A 338 -26.87 -19.21 0.02
N GLY A 339 -25.89 -19.02 0.91
CA GLY A 339 -24.46 -19.20 0.60
C GLY A 339 -23.77 -17.90 0.24
N SER A 340 -22.69 -17.98 -0.54
CA SER A 340 -21.88 -16.81 -0.91
C SER A 340 -21.92 -16.54 -2.41
N ALA A 341 -21.89 -15.25 -2.77
CA ALA A 341 -21.70 -14.77 -4.12
C ALA A 341 -20.39 -13.95 -4.18
N PHE A 342 -19.30 -14.62 -4.53
CA PHE A 342 -18.01 -13.93 -4.77
C PHE A 342 -18.04 -13.26 -6.13
N TRP A 343 -17.67 -12.00 -6.19
CA TRP A 343 -17.67 -11.27 -7.44
C TRP A 343 -16.36 -10.47 -7.62
N PHE A 344 -15.99 -10.27 -8.89
CA PHE A 344 -14.93 -9.35 -9.26
C PHE A 344 -15.25 -8.65 -10.57
N THR A 345 -14.61 -7.50 -10.79
CA THR A 345 -14.78 -6.70 -12.01
C THR A 345 -13.46 -6.60 -12.78
N VAL A 346 -13.56 -6.59 -14.10
CA VAL A 346 -12.42 -6.38 -15.03
C VAL A 346 -12.86 -5.42 -16.10
N LEU A 347 -11.94 -4.61 -16.61
CA LEU A 347 -12.18 -3.74 -17.76
C LEU A 347 -12.36 -4.58 -19.03
N GLU A 348 -13.39 -4.28 -19.79
CA GLU A 348 -13.59 -4.86 -21.13
C GLU A 348 -12.60 -4.23 -22.12
N ALA A 349 -12.04 -5.02 -23.00
CA ALA A 349 -11.26 -4.51 -24.11
C ALA A 349 -12.24 -3.98 -25.17
N GLY A 350 -12.42 -2.66 -25.24
CA GLY A 350 -13.26 -2.03 -26.25
C GLY A 350 -12.80 -2.43 -27.66
N ASP A 351 -13.76 -2.66 -28.55
CA ASP A 351 -13.47 -2.81 -29.98
C ASP A 351 -12.72 -1.55 -30.43
N GLY A 352 -11.50 -1.71 -30.95
CA GLY A 352 -10.52 -0.67 -31.27
C GLY A 352 -10.93 0.48 -32.20
N ARG A 353 -12.21 0.88 -32.22
CA ARG A 353 -12.74 1.95 -33.09
C ARG A 353 -12.55 3.37 -32.53
N HIS A 354 -12.05 3.52 -31.28
CA HIS A 354 -11.83 4.87 -30.69
C HIS A 354 -10.37 5.33 -30.62
N ALA A 355 -9.39 4.50 -31.03
CA ALA A 355 -7.98 4.89 -31.01
C ALA A 355 -7.54 5.74 -32.22
N GLU A 356 -8.31 5.80 -33.31
CA GLU A 356 -7.94 6.58 -34.53
C GLU A 356 -8.46 8.02 -34.54
N ALA A 357 -9.35 8.41 -33.63
CA ALA A 357 -9.94 9.75 -33.64
C ALA A 357 -9.10 10.82 -32.91
N CYS A 358 -8.01 10.47 -32.23
CA CYS A 358 -7.17 11.42 -31.46
C CYS A 358 -5.80 11.72 -32.08
N SER A 359 -5.49 11.19 -33.28
CA SER A 359 -4.20 11.45 -33.96
C SER A 359 -4.30 12.46 -35.12
N THR A 360 -5.46 13.08 -35.35
CA THR A 360 -5.63 14.13 -36.37
C THR A 360 -6.40 15.33 -35.78
N SER A 361 -5.72 16.10 -34.95
CA SER A 361 -6.09 17.49 -34.68
C SER A 361 -4.87 18.25 -34.17
#